data_1bd16145da1bbf5dd14df91e5154f14e
#
_entry.id   1bd16145da1bbf5dd14df91e5154f14e
#
_cell.length_a   1.000
_cell.length_b   1.000
_cell.length_c   1.000
_cell.angle_alpha   90.00
_cell.angle_beta   90.00
_cell.angle_gamma   90.00
#
_symmetry.space_group_name_H-M   'P 1'
#
loop_
_entity.id
_entity.type
_entity.pdbx_description
1 polymer ?
#
loop_
_entity_poly.entity_id
_entity_poly.type
_entity_poly.pdbx_seq_one_letter_code
_entity_poly.pdbx_strand_id
1 'polypeptide(L)' 'MKADHELDCVGLYCPMPIVKTAAKIKELKVGEVLEVIADDKGIKLDMPAWCEATGNECLGIEEEGKEFHVFVRKKHA' A
#
# COMPACT_ATOMS: atom_id res chain seq x y z
N MET A 1 5.96 11.94 -1.79
CA MET A 1 5.78 11.60 -0.37
C MET A 1 6.95 10.75 0.11
N LYS A 2 7.27 10.88 1.37
CA LYS A 2 8.32 10.04 1.97
C LYS A 2 7.68 8.84 2.66
N ALA A 3 8.32 7.67 2.50
CA ALA A 3 7.89 6.45 3.17
C ALA A 3 9.02 5.93 4.07
N ASP A 4 8.64 5.30 5.17
CA ASP A 4 9.61 4.69 6.07
C ASP A 4 10.00 3.29 5.59
N HIS A 5 9.11 2.64 4.85
CA HIS A 5 9.31 1.30 4.30
C HIS A 5 8.79 1.24 2.88
N GLU A 6 9.29 0.28 2.12
CA GLU A 6 8.91 0.09 0.72
C GLU A 6 8.60 -1.38 0.47
N LEU A 7 7.55 -1.64 -0.29
CA LEU A 7 7.14 -3.00 -0.67
C LEU A 7 6.96 -3.05 -2.18
N ASP A 8 7.78 -3.85 -2.85
CA ASP A 8 7.72 -4.02 -4.29
C ASP A 8 6.72 -5.14 -4.63
N CYS A 9 5.63 -4.76 -5.28
CA CYS A 9 4.59 -5.68 -5.75
C CYS A 9 4.45 -5.64 -7.26
N VAL A 10 5.46 -5.14 -7.97
CA VAL A 10 5.46 -5.12 -9.45
C VAL A 10 5.39 -6.55 -9.98
N GLY A 11 4.52 -6.76 -10.96
CA GLY A 11 4.31 -8.07 -11.55
C GLY A 11 3.28 -8.93 -10.82
N LEU A 12 2.77 -8.46 -9.69
CA LEU A 12 1.75 -9.18 -8.94
C LEU A 12 0.36 -8.67 -9.30
N TYR A 13 -0.62 -9.57 -9.31
CA TYR A 13 -2.01 -9.26 -9.63
C TYR A 13 -2.87 -9.32 -8.38
N CYS A 14 -3.98 -8.59 -8.40
CA CYS A 14 -4.98 -8.63 -7.34
C CYS A 14 -5.39 -10.10 -7.07
N PRO A 15 -5.44 -10.54 -5.81
CA PRO A 15 -5.33 -9.73 -4.58
C PRO A 15 -3.93 -9.72 -3.96
N MET A 16 -2.90 -10.20 -4.67
CA MET A 16 -1.56 -10.36 -4.07
C MET A 16 -0.94 -9.08 -3.50
N PRO A 17 -1.03 -7.91 -4.17
CA PRO A 17 -0.49 -6.69 -3.57
C PRO A 17 -1.12 -6.38 -2.21
N ILE A 18 -2.42 -6.63 -2.07
CA ILE A 18 -3.13 -6.41 -0.80
C ILE A 18 -2.69 -7.43 0.25
N VAL A 19 -2.55 -8.69 -0.13
CA VAL A 19 -2.10 -9.76 0.79
C VAL A 19 -0.69 -9.45 1.33
N LYS A 20 0.20 -9.02 0.44
CA LYS A 20 1.57 -8.68 0.84
C LYS A 20 1.61 -7.42 1.70
N THR A 21 0.77 -6.44 1.39
CA THR A 21 0.64 -5.22 2.20
C THR A 21 0.16 -5.56 3.61
N ALA A 22 -0.84 -6.43 3.72
CA ALA A 22 -1.39 -6.84 5.01
C ALA A 22 -0.31 -7.52 5.87
N ALA A 23 0.55 -8.33 5.26
CA ALA A 23 1.65 -8.97 5.96
C ALA A 23 2.73 -7.97 6.36
N LYS A 24 3.10 -7.08 5.45
CA LYS A 24 4.18 -6.11 5.66
C LYS A 24 3.81 -5.06 6.70
N ILE A 25 2.56 -4.63 6.72
CA ILE A 25 2.10 -3.58 7.63
C ILE A 25 2.27 -3.98 9.10
N LYS A 26 2.25 -5.29 9.38
CA LYS A 26 2.42 -5.80 10.74
C LYS A 26 3.82 -5.54 11.28
N GLU A 27 4.79 -5.36 10.39
CA GLU A 27 6.18 -5.10 10.76
C GLU A 27 6.43 -3.61 11.05
N LEU A 28 5.50 -2.75 10.67
CA LEU A 28 5.62 -1.31 10.85
C LEU A 28 5.17 -0.89 12.25
N LYS A 29 5.71 0.22 12.71
CA LYS A 29 5.23 0.89 13.92
C LYS A 29 4.09 1.83 13.55
N VAL A 30 3.18 2.05 14.51
CA VAL A 30 2.07 2.99 14.31
C VAL A 30 2.63 4.37 13.93
N GLY A 31 2.07 4.95 12.90
CA GLY A 31 2.51 6.24 12.36
C GLY A 31 3.51 6.14 11.22
N GLU A 32 4.10 4.97 11.01
CA GLU A 32 5.02 4.77 9.89
C GLU A 32 4.26 4.63 8.57
N VAL A 33 4.92 5.01 7.49
CA VAL A 33 4.35 5.01 6.15
C VAL A 33 5.00 3.90 5.31
N LEU A 34 4.15 3.12 4.65
CA LEU A 34 4.58 2.09 3.71
C LEU A 34 4.27 2.53 2.29
N GLU A 35 5.27 2.49 1.43
CA GLU A 35 5.08 2.71 -0.01
C GLU A 35 4.94 1.36 -0.69
N VAL A 36 3.78 1.11 -1.30
CA VAL A 36 3.52 -0.12 -2.05
C VAL A 36 3.61 0.21 -3.53
N ILE A 37 4.51 -0.46 -4.24
CA ILE A 37 4.72 -0.24 -5.67
C ILE A 37 4.07 -1.41 -6.41
N ALA A 38 3.13 -1.11 -7.31
CA ALA A 38 2.42 -2.13 -8.08
C ALA A 38 2.17 -1.63 -9.50
N ASP A 39 1.94 -2.54 -10.42
CA ASP A 39 1.62 -2.19 -11.80
C ASP A 39 0.24 -2.70 -12.23
N ASP A 40 -0.53 -3.24 -11.29
CA ASP A 40 -1.90 -3.65 -11.53
C ASP A 40 -2.84 -2.49 -11.21
N LYS A 41 -3.64 -2.06 -12.19
CA LYS A 41 -4.58 -0.94 -12.04
C LYS A 41 -5.62 -1.17 -10.94
N GLY A 42 -5.91 -2.42 -10.60
CA GLY A 42 -6.85 -2.76 -9.54
C GLY A 42 -6.48 -2.19 -8.19
N ILE A 43 -5.18 -1.92 -7.96
CA ILE A 43 -4.72 -1.38 -6.69
C ILE A 43 -5.31 0.00 -6.39
N LYS A 44 -5.69 0.75 -7.42
CA LYS A 44 -6.28 2.08 -7.26
C LYS A 44 -7.64 2.04 -6.55
N LEU A 45 -8.34 0.92 -6.66
CA LEU A 45 -9.60 0.70 -5.95
C LEU A 45 -9.40 -0.14 -4.71
N ASP A 46 -8.58 -1.18 -4.83
CA ASP A 46 -8.42 -2.17 -3.76
C ASP A 46 -7.71 -1.61 -2.54
N MET A 47 -6.67 -0.80 -2.73
CA MET A 47 -5.90 -0.31 -1.60
C MET A 47 -6.67 0.68 -0.73
N PRO A 48 -7.36 1.68 -1.29
CA PRO A 48 -8.19 2.56 -0.46
C PRO A 48 -9.28 1.79 0.28
N ALA A 49 -9.91 0.79 -0.37
CA ALA A 49 -10.93 -0.04 0.27
C ALA A 49 -10.34 -0.85 1.42
N TRP A 50 -9.15 -1.42 1.23
CA TRP A 50 -8.47 -2.18 2.28
C TRP A 50 -8.09 -1.27 3.46
N CYS A 51 -7.59 -0.08 3.17
CA CYS A 51 -7.25 0.89 4.22
C CYS A 51 -8.48 1.24 5.05
N GLU A 52 -9.61 1.50 4.39
CA GLU A 52 -10.85 1.81 5.08
C GLU A 52 -11.32 0.63 5.95
N ALA A 53 -11.26 -0.58 5.41
CA ALA A 53 -11.70 -1.78 6.12
C ALA A 53 -10.82 -2.09 7.33
N THR A 54 -9.53 -1.78 7.26
CA THR A 54 -8.58 -2.09 8.34
C THR A 54 -8.31 -0.92 9.27
N GLY A 55 -8.84 0.27 8.95
CA GLY A 55 -8.60 1.46 9.76
C GLY A 55 -7.25 2.11 9.55
N ASN A 56 -6.51 1.71 8.52
CA ASN A 56 -5.27 2.38 8.14
C ASN A 56 -5.58 3.56 7.23
N GLU A 57 -4.60 4.44 7.03
CA GLU A 57 -4.82 5.64 6.23
C GLU A 57 -4.13 5.51 4.88
N CYS A 58 -4.90 5.66 3.79
CA CYS A 58 -4.33 5.76 2.45
C CYS A 58 -4.02 7.23 2.19
N LEU A 59 -2.72 7.55 2.17
CA LEU A 59 -2.28 8.95 2.02
C LEU A 59 -2.40 9.44 0.59
N GLY A 60 -2.28 8.54 -0.38
CA GLY A 60 -2.40 8.90 -1.78
C GLY A 60 -1.76 7.87 -2.68
N ILE A 61 -1.98 8.05 -3.98
CA ILE A 61 -1.44 7.19 -5.02
C ILE A 61 -0.74 8.09 -6.04
N GLU A 62 0.53 7.82 -6.29
CA GLU A 62 1.30 8.52 -7.32
C GLU A 62 1.54 7.57 -8.48
N GLU A 63 1.33 8.05 -9.69
CA GLU A 63 1.55 7.23 -10.90
C GLU A 63 2.86 7.64 -11.55
N GLU A 64 3.70 6.66 -11.84
CA GLU A 64 4.97 6.85 -12.53
C GLU A 64 5.05 5.84 -13.67
N GLY A 65 4.82 6.29 -14.90
CA GLY A 65 4.78 5.39 -16.04
C GLY A 65 3.66 4.37 -15.85
N LYS A 66 4.03 3.10 -15.79
CA LYS A 66 3.07 2.00 -15.59
C LYS A 66 2.96 1.57 -14.14
N GLU A 67 3.69 2.23 -13.23
CA GLU A 67 3.71 1.88 -11.82
C GLU A 67 2.83 2.80 -11.01
N PHE A 68 2.23 2.21 -9.98
CA PHE A 68 1.44 2.95 -8.99
C PHE A 68 2.15 2.86 -7.67
N HIS A 69 2.42 4.01 -7.04
CA HIS A 69 3.06 4.10 -5.74
C HIS A 69 1.99 4.51 -4.74
N VAL A 70 1.57 3.57 -3.90
CA VAL A 70 0.50 3.79 -2.93
C VAL A 70 1.12 3.96 -1.55
N PHE A 71 0.77 5.05 -0.88
CA PHE A 71 1.32 5.39 0.44
C PHE A 71 0.28 5.10 1.51
N VAL A 72 0.61 4.23 2.44
CA VAL A 72 -0.28 3.81 3.51
C VAL A 72 0.37 4.10 4.86
N ARG A 73 -0.34 4.81 5.72
CA ARG A 73 0.12 5.04 7.09
C ARG A 73 -0.56 4.06 8.03
N LYS A 74 0.25 3.38 8.85
CA LYS A 74 -0.28 2.48 9.88
C LYS A 74 -0.87 3.30 11.02
N LYS A 75 -2.16 3.12 11.30
CA LYS A 75 -2.87 3.90 12.30
C LYS A 75 -3.02 3.20 13.65
N HIS A 76 -2.91 1.88 13.67
CA HIS A 76 -3.01 1.13 14.92
C HIS A 76 -2.34 -0.23 14.78
N ALA A 77 -2.00 -0.83 15.91
CA ALA A 77 -1.28 -2.10 15.98
C ALA A 77 -2.11 -3.28 15.44
#